data_c64e9f84a5e8809d18132d62c63f138d
#
_entry.id   c64e9f84a5e8809d18132d62c63f138d
#
_cell.length_a   1.000
_cell.length_b   1.000
_cell.length_c   1.000
_cell.angle_alpha   90.00
_cell.angle_beta   90.00
_cell.angle_gamma   90.00
#
_symmetry.space_group_name_H-M   'P 1'
#
loop_
_entity.id
_entity.type
_entity.pdbx_description
1 polymer ?
#
loop_
_entity_poly.entity_id
_entity_poly.type
_entity_poly.pdbx_seq_one_letter_code
_entity_poly.pdbx_strand_id
1 'polypeptide(L)'
;MSSQIIPVEPFDYVVFGGSGDLAERKLLPALYHRQIEGQFSEPTRVIGASRSPLTHEEYRKFAKDALNEHLKKGEYDEAEVEKFCARLYYVSVDARTDAGWDQLKKLLDEGKDRVRAFYLAVAPGIFGDISQKIHDHKLITKSTRIVVEKPIGRDLASALQLNDTIGRAFKEEQIFRIDHYLGKETVQNLMALRFANALYEPLWNANYIDHVQITVAESVGLEGRAGYYDTAGALRDMVQNHILQLLCLTAMEVPSSMDSEAVRDEKLKVLRALKPLNASNVEQATVRGQYRAGASGSGPVKGYLEELEGGVSNTETFVAIKAEINNWRWAGVPFYIRTGKRLTGRMSEIVITFKPIPHAIFDQAAGRINANQLIIRLQPDEGVKQSLMIKDPGPGGMRLRNVSLDMSFAQAFNVRNPDAYERLLMDVIRSNQTLFMRRDEVEAAWKWVDPILKGWETTGQQVQGYTAGTWGPSQAIALIERDGRTWHDEI
;
A
#
# COMPACT_ATOMS: atom_id res chain seq x y z
N MET A 1 -26.59 6.19 -8.81
CA MET A 1 -27.03 5.44 -7.61
C MET A 1 -26.10 5.84 -6.49
N SER A 2 -26.61 6.32 -5.34
CA SER A 2 -25.75 6.56 -4.16
C SER A 2 -25.15 5.23 -3.71
N SER A 3 -23.86 5.21 -3.40
CA SER A 3 -23.20 4.03 -2.83
C SER A 3 -24.00 3.61 -1.58
N GLN A 4 -24.47 2.38 -1.53
CA GLN A 4 -25.21 1.89 -0.38
C GLN A 4 -24.24 1.74 0.80
N ILE A 5 -24.34 2.66 1.76
CA ILE A 5 -23.54 2.58 2.97
C ILE A 5 -24.05 1.43 3.81
N ILE A 6 -23.16 0.53 4.18
CA ILE A 6 -23.48 -0.61 5.03
C ILE A 6 -23.10 -0.23 6.46
N PRO A 7 -24.07 -0.08 7.38
CA PRO A 7 -23.78 0.19 8.77
C PRO A 7 -22.91 -0.91 9.41
N VAL A 8 -22.11 -0.52 10.39
CA VAL A 8 -21.30 -1.46 11.18
C VAL A 8 -21.92 -1.65 12.57
N GLU A 9 -21.56 -2.76 13.23
CA GLU A 9 -21.94 -3.01 14.61
C GLU A 9 -21.37 -1.92 15.55
N PRO A 10 -22.01 -1.63 16.70
CA PRO A 10 -21.44 -0.74 17.70
C PRO A 10 -20.06 -1.20 18.15
N PHE A 11 -19.14 -0.25 18.30
CA PHE A 11 -17.75 -0.57 18.61
C PHE A 11 -17.10 0.41 19.59
N ASP A 12 -16.05 -0.08 20.24
CA ASP A 12 -15.05 0.70 20.93
C ASP A 12 -13.74 0.62 20.14
N TYR A 13 -13.32 1.73 19.51
CA TYR A 13 -12.08 1.82 18.74
C TYR A 13 -10.99 2.45 19.60
N VAL A 14 -10.09 1.66 20.15
CA VAL A 14 -8.98 2.12 20.98
C VAL A 14 -7.76 2.36 20.10
N VAL A 15 -7.29 3.59 20.04
CA VAL A 15 -6.12 3.99 19.24
C VAL A 15 -4.94 4.22 20.17
N PHE A 16 -4.03 3.24 20.26
CA PHE A 16 -2.74 3.44 20.92
C PHE A 16 -1.87 4.36 20.07
N GLY A 17 -1.38 5.46 20.67
CA GLY A 17 -0.82 6.58 19.92
C GLY A 17 -1.88 7.54 19.42
N GLY A 18 -3.03 7.62 20.11
CA GLY A 18 -4.19 8.42 19.72
C GLY A 18 -3.98 9.93 19.63
N SER A 19 -2.88 10.45 20.18
CA SER A 19 -2.44 11.85 20.04
C SER A 19 -1.21 12.01 19.12
N GLY A 20 -0.90 11.01 18.29
CA GLY A 20 0.23 11.03 17.36
C GLY A 20 -0.17 11.39 15.93
N ASP A 21 0.85 11.60 15.09
CA ASP A 21 0.73 12.06 13.69
C ASP A 21 -0.24 11.22 12.84
N LEU A 22 -0.21 9.88 12.95
CA LEU A 22 -1.11 9.01 12.19
C LEU A 22 -2.56 9.19 12.63
N ALA A 23 -2.81 9.30 13.93
CA ALA A 23 -4.16 9.54 14.46
C ALA A 23 -4.70 10.89 13.98
N GLU A 24 -3.88 11.93 14.05
CA GLU A 24 -4.20 13.30 13.66
C GLU A 24 -4.52 13.41 12.17
N ARG A 25 -3.61 12.93 11.32
CA ARG A 25 -3.68 13.13 9.86
C ARG A 25 -4.58 12.14 9.12
N LYS A 26 -4.81 10.95 9.69
CA LYS A 26 -5.47 9.86 8.98
C LYS A 26 -6.64 9.25 9.72
N LEU A 27 -6.45 8.80 10.98
CA LEU A 27 -7.48 7.99 11.63
C LEU A 27 -8.68 8.81 12.06
N LEU A 28 -8.46 9.98 12.68
CA LEU A 28 -9.56 10.86 13.10
C LEU A 28 -10.36 11.39 11.91
N PRO A 29 -9.74 11.92 10.83
CA PRO A 29 -10.47 12.29 9.61
C PRO A 29 -11.24 11.14 8.98
N ALA A 30 -10.65 9.94 8.89
CA ALA A 30 -11.31 8.77 8.33
C ALA A 30 -12.54 8.35 9.14
N LEU A 31 -12.42 8.30 10.46
CA LEU A 31 -13.54 7.96 11.35
C LEU A 31 -14.65 9.02 11.30
N TYR A 32 -14.30 10.31 11.24
CA TYR A 32 -15.25 11.40 11.05
C TYR A 32 -16.06 11.22 9.76
N HIS A 33 -15.40 10.96 8.62
CA HIS A 33 -16.08 10.70 7.36
C HIS A 33 -17.05 9.52 7.45
N ARG A 34 -16.66 8.43 8.11
CA ARG A 34 -17.53 7.26 8.28
C ARG A 34 -18.75 7.56 9.15
N GLN A 35 -18.60 8.43 10.15
CA GLN A 35 -19.73 8.88 10.94
C GLN A 35 -20.71 9.72 10.15
N ILE A 36 -20.23 10.78 9.47
CA ILE A 36 -21.12 11.71 8.73
C ILE A 36 -21.85 11.03 7.58
N GLU A 37 -21.25 9.98 7.00
CA GLU A 37 -21.91 9.14 5.99
C GLU A 37 -22.88 8.11 6.59
N GLY A 38 -23.09 8.11 7.90
CA GLY A 38 -24.09 7.25 8.56
C GLY A 38 -23.68 5.78 8.74
N GLN A 39 -22.38 5.48 8.72
CA GLN A 39 -21.91 4.11 8.84
C GLN A 39 -21.84 3.61 10.29
N PHE A 40 -21.78 4.51 11.28
CA PHE A 40 -21.74 4.15 12.70
C PHE A 40 -23.12 3.81 13.25
N SER A 41 -23.22 2.68 13.96
CA SER A 41 -24.38 2.34 14.79
C SER A 41 -24.15 2.77 16.23
N GLU A 42 -25.24 3.11 16.95
CA GLU A 42 -25.15 3.46 18.36
C GLU A 42 -25.19 2.21 19.27
N PRO A 43 -24.51 2.25 20.41
CA PRO A 43 -23.55 3.24 20.87
C PRO A 43 -22.11 2.94 20.41
N THR A 44 -21.44 3.89 19.82
CA THR A 44 -20.05 3.74 19.31
C THR A 44 -19.13 4.77 19.97
N ARG A 45 -17.91 4.36 20.33
CA ARG A 45 -16.87 5.23 20.93
C ARG A 45 -15.53 5.07 20.22
N VAL A 46 -14.78 6.19 20.17
CA VAL A 46 -13.37 6.21 19.77
C VAL A 46 -12.55 6.64 20.98
N ILE A 47 -11.55 5.85 21.35
CA ILE A 47 -10.79 6.01 22.58
C ILE A 47 -9.33 6.25 22.23
N GLY A 48 -8.83 7.45 22.42
CA GLY A 48 -7.40 7.72 22.34
C GLY A 48 -6.68 7.16 23.55
N ALA A 49 -5.57 6.46 23.32
CA ALA A 49 -4.73 5.90 24.36
C ALA A 49 -3.26 6.25 24.08
N SER A 50 -2.62 7.00 24.97
CA SER A 50 -1.18 7.30 24.89
C SER A 50 -0.64 7.74 26.24
N ARG A 51 0.67 7.92 26.34
CA ARG A 51 1.33 8.28 27.60
C ARG A 51 1.06 9.70 28.09
N SER A 52 0.66 10.59 27.17
CA SER A 52 0.38 11.99 27.53
C SER A 52 -0.82 12.07 28.48
N PRO A 53 -0.74 12.84 29.57
CA PRO A 53 -1.83 12.95 30.55
C PRO A 53 -2.89 13.98 30.09
N LEU A 54 -3.67 13.61 29.05
CA LEU A 54 -4.76 14.46 28.57
C LEU A 54 -6.08 14.09 29.23
N THR A 55 -6.93 15.07 29.43
CA THR A 55 -8.35 14.92 29.75
C THR A 55 -9.16 14.58 28.50
N HIS A 56 -10.41 14.14 28.66
CA HIS A 56 -11.32 13.94 27.53
C HIS A 56 -11.53 15.23 26.74
N GLU A 57 -11.61 16.37 27.40
CA GLU A 57 -11.84 17.68 26.78
C GLU A 57 -10.62 18.13 25.97
N GLU A 58 -9.42 17.99 26.50
CA GLU A 58 -8.18 18.30 25.78
C GLU A 58 -8.02 17.40 24.55
N TYR A 59 -8.38 16.12 24.64
CA TYR A 59 -8.34 15.21 23.49
C TYR A 59 -9.39 15.54 22.43
N ARG A 60 -10.60 15.96 22.85
CA ARG A 60 -11.63 16.47 21.92
C ARG A 60 -11.19 17.73 21.20
N LYS A 61 -10.51 18.64 21.93
CA LYS A 61 -9.93 19.83 21.32
C LYS A 61 -8.85 19.44 20.30
N PHE A 62 -7.93 18.56 20.66
CA PHE A 62 -6.92 18.03 19.73
C PHE A 62 -7.58 17.45 18.46
N ALA A 63 -8.61 16.64 18.60
CA ALA A 63 -9.32 16.06 17.46
C ALA A 63 -10.00 17.12 16.59
N LYS A 64 -10.57 18.18 17.21
CA LYS A 64 -11.17 19.30 16.50
C LYS A 64 -10.14 20.06 15.67
N ASP A 65 -8.99 20.35 16.26
CA ASP A 65 -7.88 21.02 15.60
C ASP A 65 -7.36 20.17 14.43
N ALA A 66 -7.19 18.85 14.63
CA ALA A 66 -6.80 17.89 13.61
C ALA A 66 -7.80 17.85 12.42
N LEU A 67 -9.09 17.79 12.69
CA LEU A 67 -10.11 17.80 11.65
C LEU A 67 -10.10 19.12 10.86
N ASN A 68 -9.95 20.26 11.54
CA ASN A 68 -9.88 21.57 10.88
C ASN A 68 -8.66 21.69 9.96
N GLU A 69 -7.52 21.08 10.33
CA GLU A 69 -6.28 21.14 9.55
C GLU A 69 -6.28 20.15 8.36
N HIS A 70 -6.82 18.95 8.56
CA HIS A 70 -6.60 17.86 7.62
C HIS A 70 -7.80 17.49 6.75
N LEU A 71 -9.01 18.01 7.04
CA LEU A 71 -10.14 17.88 6.14
C LEU A 71 -10.01 18.84 4.95
N LYS A 72 -10.52 18.42 3.81
CA LYS A 72 -10.53 19.27 2.62
C LYS A 72 -11.52 20.44 2.82
N LYS A 73 -11.25 21.52 2.09
CA LYS A 73 -12.15 22.69 2.11
C LYS A 73 -13.59 22.28 1.77
N GLY A 74 -14.51 22.57 2.70
CA GLY A 74 -15.93 22.23 2.57
C GLY A 74 -16.37 20.91 3.18
N GLU A 75 -15.43 20.09 3.72
CA GLU A 75 -15.74 18.84 4.43
C GLU A 75 -15.90 19.06 5.96
N TYR A 76 -15.45 20.17 6.50
CA TYR A 76 -15.60 20.52 7.91
C TYR A 76 -16.98 21.14 8.17
N ASP A 77 -17.79 20.46 8.98
CA ASP A 77 -19.08 20.96 9.50
C ASP A 77 -19.04 20.97 11.02
N GLU A 78 -19.20 22.14 11.62
CA GLU A 78 -19.08 22.33 13.08
C GLU A 78 -20.05 21.44 13.87
N ALA A 79 -21.31 21.31 13.42
CA ALA A 79 -22.30 20.48 14.11
C ALA A 79 -21.98 18.99 14.05
N GLU A 80 -21.48 18.51 12.92
CA GLU A 80 -21.06 17.12 12.76
C GLU A 80 -19.73 16.83 13.51
N VAL A 81 -18.80 17.80 13.54
CA VAL A 81 -17.57 17.71 14.34
C VAL A 81 -17.90 17.62 15.83
N GLU A 82 -18.85 18.43 16.35
CA GLU A 82 -19.27 18.32 17.75
C GLU A 82 -19.91 16.96 18.07
N LYS A 83 -20.75 16.43 17.19
CA LYS A 83 -21.30 15.07 17.33
C LYS A 83 -20.22 14.01 17.35
N PHE A 84 -19.20 14.15 16.50
CA PHE A 84 -18.06 13.23 16.47
C PHE A 84 -17.23 13.35 17.75
N CYS A 85 -16.90 14.56 18.19
CA CYS A 85 -16.16 14.83 19.41
C CYS A 85 -16.86 14.28 20.67
N ALA A 86 -18.19 14.27 20.70
CA ALA A 86 -18.96 13.70 21.81
C ALA A 86 -18.69 12.18 22.01
N ARG A 87 -18.25 11.47 20.96
CA ARG A 87 -17.89 10.03 20.99
C ARG A 87 -16.44 9.77 21.38
N LEU A 88 -15.64 10.84 21.49
CA LEU A 88 -14.21 10.72 21.78
C LEU A 88 -13.97 10.66 23.28
N TYR A 89 -13.21 9.66 23.67
CA TYR A 89 -12.71 9.43 25.02
C TYR A 89 -11.20 9.38 25.00
N TYR A 90 -10.57 9.55 26.13
CA TYR A 90 -9.12 9.43 26.24
C TYR A 90 -8.72 8.76 27.55
N VAL A 91 -7.72 7.88 27.46
CA VAL A 91 -7.13 7.26 28.64
C VAL A 91 -5.61 7.38 28.53
N SER A 92 -4.97 7.94 29.57
CA SER A 92 -3.51 7.91 29.64
C SER A 92 -3.05 6.51 29.99
N VAL A 93 -2.36 5.84 29.06
CA VAL A 93 -1.89 4.45 29.18
C VAL A 93 -0.41 4.35 28.82
N ASP A 94 0.37 3.69 29.67
CA ASP A 94 1.75 3.34 29.33
C ASP A 94 1.81 1.86 28.89
N ALA A 95 2.30 1.62 27.68
CA ALA A 95 2.45 0.27 27.13
C ALA A 95 3.47 -0.61 27.91
N ARG A 96 4.41 0.00 28.62
CA ARG A 96 5.50 -0.69 29.32
C ARG A 96 5.25 -0.93 30.81
N THR A 97 4.24 -0.25 31.36
CA THR A 97 3.87 -0.38 32.79
C THR A 97 2.40 -0.75 32.91
N ASP A 98 1.88 -0.86 34.14
CA ASP A 98 0.44 -1.10 34.38
C ASP A 98 -0.37 0.20 34.49
N ALA A 99 0.28 1.36 34.30
CA ALA A 99 -0.39 2.66 34.42
C ALA A 99 -1.48 2.84 33.35
N GLY A 100 -2.69 3.16 33.82
CA GLY A 100 -3.86 3.46 32.99
C GLY A 100 -4.66 2.26 32.47
N TRP A 101 -4.13 1.04 32.55
CA TRP A 101 -4.81 -0.15 32.00
C TRP A 101 -6.10 -0.51 32.72
N ASP A 102 -6.17 -0.35 34.05
CA ASP A 102 -7.41 -0.56 34.80
C ASP A 102 -8.47 0.48 34.45
N GLN A 103 -8.07 1.74 34.18
CA GLN A 103 -8.97 2.77 33.72
C GLN A 103 -9.52 2.45 32.34
N LEU A 104 -8.67 2.01 31.41
CA LEU A 104 -9.07 1.55 30.08
C LEU A 104 -10.02 0.36 30.20
N LYS A 105 -9.71 -0.62 31.05
CA LYS A 105 -10.57 -1.77 31.30
C LYS A 105 -11.94 -1.36 31.80
N LYS A 106 -12.00 -0.47 32.79
CA LYS A 106 -13.27 0.03 33.35
C LYS A 106 -14.13 0.69 32.25
N LEU A 107 -13.52 1.51 31.39
CA LEU A 107 -14.21 2.15 30.28
C LEU A 107 -14.75 1.10 29.28
N LEU A 108 -13.95 0.11 28.90
CA LEU A 108 -14.36 -0.92 27.96
C LEU A 108 -15.43 -1.87 28.53
N ASP A 109 -15.43 -2.11 29.83
CA ASP A 109 -16.41 -2.99 30.48
C ASP A 109 -17.83 -2.38 30.55
N GLU A 110 -17.98 -1.08 30.28
CA GLU A 110 -19.30 -0.44 30.08
C GLU A 110 -19.96 -0.85 28.76
N GLY A 111 -19.21 -1.43 27.81
CA GLY A 111 -19.71 -1.84 26.50
C GLY A 111 -19.21 -3.25 26.11
N LYS A 112 -19.51 -4.26 26.96
CA LYS A 112 -19.00 -5.63 26.77
C LYS A 112 -19.42 -6.29 25.45
N ASP A 113 -20.57 -5.91 24.93
CA ASP A 113 -21.16 -6.49 23.71
C ASP A 113 -20.68 -5.79 22.44
N ARG A 114 -19.91 -4.69 22.56
CA ARG A 114 -19.36 -3.97 21.40
C ARG A 114 -18.17 -4.70 20.80
N VAL A 115 -17.96 -4.50 19.51
CA VAL A 115 -16.70 -4.87 18.88
C VAL A 115 -15.58 -4.03 19.49
N ARG A 116 -14.50 -4.66 19.95
CA ARG A 116 -13.32 -3.99 20.48
C ARG A 116 -12.21 -4.01 19.42
N ALA A 117 -11.88 -2.86 18.86
CA ALA A 117 -10.77 -2.73 17.93
C ALA A 117 -9.61 -1.98 18.61
N PHE A 118 -8.45 -2.64 18.69
CA PHE A 118 -7.21 -2.05 19.22
C PHE A 118 -6.29 -1.71 18.06
N TYR A 119 -6.10 -0.43 17.80
CA TYR A 119 -5.24 0.06 16.73
C TYR A 119 -3.87 0.46 17.27
N LEU A 120 -2.81 -0.12 16.74
CA LEU A 120 -1.44 0.15 17.17
C LEU A 120 -0.79 1.23 16.29
N ALA A 121 -1.16 2.50 16.51
CA ALA A 121 -0.57 3.68 15.86
C ALA A 121 0.70 4.15 16.60
N VAL A 122 1.58 3.23 16.91
CA VAL A 122 2.80 3.44 17.71
C VAL A 122 4.01 2.80 17.04
N ALA A 123 5.21 3.04 17.57
CA ALA A 123 6.41 2.41 17.04
C ALA A 123 6.35 0.87 17.14
N PRO A 124 6.80 0.12 16.13
CA PRO A 124 6.71 -1.35 16.08
C PRO A 124 7.34 -2.07 17.29
N GLY A 125 8.37 -1.47 17.90
CA GLY A 125 9.06 -2.05 19.04
C GLY A 125 8.21 -2.25 20.31
N ILE A 126 6.99 -1.67 20.36
CA ILE A 126 6.08 -1.83 21.51
C ILE A 126 4.79 -2.58 21.14
N PHE A 127 4.65 -3.10 19.91
CA PHE A 127 3.47 -3.89 19.51
C PHE A 127 3.29 -5.12 20.40
N GLY A 128 4.40 -5.82 20.69
CA GLY A 128 4.40 -6.99 21.57
C GLY A 128 3.97 -6.64 23.00
N ASP A 129 4.52 -5.57 23.56
CA ASP A 129 4.20 -5.11 24.92
C ASP A 129 2.71 -4.79 25.06
N ILE A 130 2.15 -4.02 24.12
CA ILE A 130 0.72 -3.69 24.11
C ILE A 130 -0.13 -4.94 23.96
N SER A 131 0.22 -5.84 23.04
CA SER A 131 -0.51 -7.10 22.84
C SER A 131 -0.55 -7.96 24.11
N GLN A 132 0.58 -8.05 24.81
CA GLN A 132 0.68 -8.76 26.07
C GLN A 132 -0.16 -8.09 27.16
N LYS A 133 -0.09 -6.76 27.30
CA LYS A 133 -0.91 -6.01 28.27
C LYS A 133 -2.41 -6.15 28.02
N ILE A 134 -2.86 -6.10 26.77
CA ILE A 134 -4.27 -6.35 26.41
C ILE A 134 -4.71 -7.75 26.89
N HIS A 135 -3.85 -8.75 26.73
CA HIS A 135 -4.09 -10.11 27.22
C HIS A 135 -4.15 -10.17 28.75
N ASP A 136 -3.14 -9.64 29.44
CA ASP A 136 -2.98 -9.72 30.89
C ASP A 136 -4.11 -9.00 31.64
N HIS A 137 -4.56 -7.86 31.14
CA HIS A 137 -5.71 -7.11 31.68
C HIS A 137 -7.05 -7.69 31.25
N LYS A 138 -7.08 -8.84 30.54
CA LYS A 138 -8.31 -9.55 30.10
C LYS A 138 -9.25 -8.66 29.28
N LEU A 139 -8.67 -7.89 28.34
CA LEU A 139 -9.46 -7.02 27.46
C LEU A 139 -9.96 -7.73 26.20
N ILE A 140 -9.50 -8.96 25.96
CA ILE A 140 -9.85 -9.75 24.76
C ILE A 140 -11.22 -10.39 24.94
N THR A 141 -12.10 -10.19 23.97
CA THR A 141 -13.41 -10.83 23.82
C THR A 141 -13.48 -11.62 22.51
N LYS A 142 -14.58 -12.28 22.22
CA LYS A 142 -14.80 -12.95 20.93
C LYS A 142 -14.80 -11.94 19.75
N SER A 143 -15.28 -10.72 20.01
CA SER A 143 -15.38 -9.63 19.02
C SER A 143 -14.19 -8.67 19.09
N THR A 144 -13.05 -9.08 19.66
CA THR A 144 -11.85 -8.25 19.71
C THR A 144 -11.06 -8.37 18.41
N ARG A 145 -10.54 -7.25 17.94
CA ARG A 145 -9.67 -7.10 16.78
C ARG A 145 -8.42 -6.32 17.19
N ILE A 146 -7.26 -6.70 16.66
CA ILE A 146 -6.03 -5.93 16.80
C ILE A 146 -5.55 -5.51 15.40
N VAL A 147 -5.24 -4.23 15.25
CA VAL A 147 -4.78 -3.64 13.99
C VAL A 147 -3.31 -3.28 14.15
N VAL A 148 -2.49 -3.83 13.26
CA VAL A 148 -1.03 -3.68 13.28
C VAL A 148 -0.59 -2.91 12.05
N GLU A 149 0.09 -1.79 12.28
CA GLU A 149 0.67 -0.95 11.23
C GLU A 149 2.04 -1.47 10.76
N LYS A 150 2.39 -1.07 9.53
CA LYS A 150 3.76 -1.30 9.04
C LYS A 150 4.79 -0.46 9.83
N PRO A 151 6.06 -0.90 9.92
CA PRO A 151 6.61 -2.13 9.35
C PRO A 151 6.35 -3.38 10.21
N ILE A 152 6.05 -4.50 9.55
CA ILE A 152 5.89 -5.79 10.21
C ILE A 152 7.21 -6.54 10.11
N GLY A 153 8.10 -6.30 11.07
CA GLY A 153 9.49 -6.72 11.02
C GLY A 153 10.36 -5.84 10.11
N ARG A 154 11.66 -6.07 10.17
CA ARG A 154 12.71 -5.47 9.31
C ARG A 154 13.47 -6.53 8.48
N ASP A 155 13.22 -7.78 8.79
CA ASP A 155 13.72 -9.00 8.17
C ASP A 155 12.79 -10.17 8.54
N LEU A 156 13.01 -11.34 7.95
CA LEU A 156 12.19 -12.51 8.23
C LEU A 156 12.20 -12.90 9.72
N ALA A 157 13.36 -12.84 10.38
CA ALA A 157 13.49 -13.26 11.76
C ALA A 157 12.67 -12.37 12.71
N SER A 158 12.76 -11.06 12.57
CA SER A 158 11.99 -10.10 13.38
C SER A 158 10.48 -10.13 13.04
N ALA A 159 10.11 -10.41 11.78
CA ALA A 159 8.72 -10.60 11.39
C ALA A 159 8.11 -11.85 12.05
N LEU A 160 8.84 -12.97 12.04
CA LEU A 160 8.45 -14.20 12.74
C LEU A 160 8.27 -13.95 14.23
N GLN A 161 9.25 -13.30 14.87
CA GLN A 161 9.20 -12.98 16.29
C GLN A 161 8.00 -12.10 16.64
N LEU A 162 7.71 -11.06 15.85
CA LEU A 162 6.57 -10.18 16.06
C LEU A 162 5.24 -10.94 15.88
N ASN A 163 5.13 -11.73 14.80
CA ASN A 163 3.95 -12.57 14.55
C ASN A 163 3.70 -13.56 15.68
N ASP A 164 4.76 -14.21 16.21
CA ASP A 164 4.64 -15.13 17.34
C ASP A 164 4.21 -14.41 18.62
N THR A 165 4.75 -13.22 18.87
CA THR A 165 4.40 -12.44 20.06
C THR A 165 2.93 -12.02 20.04
N ILE A 166 2.44 -11.48 18.92
CA ILE A 166 1.03 -11.11 18.78
C ILE A 166 0.14 -12.36 18.78
N GLY A 167 0.57 -13.44 18.12
CA GLY A 167 -0.15 -14.69 18.00
C GLY A 167 -0.30 -15.48 19.32
N ARG A 168 0.47 -15.15 20.38
CA ARG A 168 0.24 -15.68 21.73
C ARG A 168 -1.02 -15.10 22.38
N ALA A 169 -1.34 -13.85 22.08
CA ALA A 169 -2.47 -13.13 22.66
C ALA A 169 -3.73 -13.22 21.78
N PHE A 170 -3.58 -13.21 20.47
CA PHE A 170 -4.68 -13.12 19.50
C PHE A 170 -4.61 -14.25 18.47
N LYS A 171 -5.77 -14.74 18.07
CA LYS A 171 -5.89 -15.64 16.92
C LYS A 171 -5.72 -14.88 15.61
N GLU A 172 -5.30 -15.54 14.53
CA GLU A 172 -5.08 -14.91 13.22
C GLU A 172 -6.34 -14.19 12.68
N GLU A 173 -7.53 -14.73 12.92
CA GLU A 173 -8.81 -14.12 12.58
C GLU A 173 -9.10 -12.79 13.30
N GLN A 174 -8.34 -12.49 14.37
CA GLN A 174 -8.45 -11.25 15.14
C GLN A 174 -7.36 -10.23 14.77
N ILE A 175 -6.37 -10.61 13.94
CA ILE A 175 -5.21 -9.79 13.61
C ILE A 175 -5.38 -9.17 12.22
N PHE A 176 -5.33 -7.85 12.15
CA PHE A 176 -5.49 -7.05 10.93
C PHE A 176 -4.18 -6.31 10.64
N ARG A 177 -3.35 -6.86 9.75
CA ARG A 177 -2.08 -6.23 9.34
C ARG A 177 -2.35 -5.30 8.16
N ILE A 178 -2.22 -4.00 8.40
CA ILE A 178 -2.53 -2.98 7.40
C ILE A 178 -1.45 -2.89 6.33
N ASP A 179 -1.90 -2.93 5.09
CA ASP A 179 -1.27 -2.31 3.94
C ASP A 179 -2.27 -1.32 3.33
N HIS A 180 -2.03 -0.02 3.50
CA HIS A 180 -2.97 1.00 3.06
C HIS A 180 -3.17 1.05 1.53
N TYR A 181 -2.25 0.47 0.73
CA TYR A 181 -2.46 0.32 -0.72
C TYR A 181 -3.64 -0.60 -1.03
N LEU A 182 -3.84 -1.67 -0.26
CA LEU A 182 -4.98 -2.56 -0.43
C LEU A 182 -6.34 -1.87 -0.17
N GLY A 183 -6.34 -0.83 0.66
CA GLY A 183 -7.54 -0.02 0.94
C GLY A 183 -7.90 0.97 -0.16
N LYS A 184 -7.03 1.21 -1.16
CA LYS A 184 -7.33 2.11 -2.28
C LYS A 184 -8.38 1.50 -3.20
N GLU A 185 -9.37 2.28 -3.58
CA GLU A 185 -10.45 1.83 -4.51
C GLU A 185 -9.88 1.32 -5.83
N THR A 186 -8.85 1.98 -6.37
CA THR A 186 -8.19 1.57 -7.61
C THR A 186 -7.49 0.23 -7.53
N VAL A 187 -6.93 -0.10 -6.37
CA VAL A 187 -6.30 -1.41 -6.15
C VAL A 187 -7.36 -2.51 -6.06
N GLN A 188 -8.50 -2.24 -5.44
CA GLN A 188 -9.64 -3.16 -5.40
C GLN A 188 -10.27 -3.32 -6.79
N ASN A 189 -10.32 -2.24 -7.57
CA ASN A 189 -10.82 -2.28 -8.96
C ASN A 189 -9.99 -3.20 -9.87
N LEU A 190 -8.74 -3.52 -9.53
CA LEU A 190 -7.96 -4.50 -10.28
C LEU A 190 -8.64 -5.88 -10.27
N MET A 191 -9.20 -6.29 -9.13
CA MET A 191 -9.96 -7.55 -9.04
C MET A 191 -11.26 -7.48 -9.85
N ALA A 192 -11.99 -6.36 -9.78
CA ALA A 192 -13.20 -6.16 -10.57
C ALA A 192 -12.89 -6.15 -12.08
N LEU A 193 -11.82 -5.46 -12.49
CA LEU A 193 -11.38 -5.39 -13.88
C LEU A 193 -11.05 -6.78 -14.43
N ARG A 194 -10.34 -7.60 -13.67
CA ARG A 194 -9.96 -8.95 -14.06
C ARG A 194 -11.13 -9.93 -14.02
N PHE A 195 -11.87 -9.98 -12.92
CA PHE A 195 -12.76 -11.10 -12.60
C PHE A 195 -14.24 -10.83 -12.90
N ALA A 196 -14.62 -9.57 -13.12
CA ALA A 196 -15.98 -9.22 -13.54
C ALA A 196 -16.13 -8.97 -15.05
N ASN A 197 -15.03 -9.12 -15.82
CA ASN A 197 -15.03 -8.87 -17.27
C ASN A 197 -14.43 -10.05 -18.02
N ALA A 198 -15.22 -10.70 -18.87
CA ALA A 198 -14.79 -11.82 -19.72
C ALA A 198 -13.69 -11.45 -20.72
N LEU A 199 -13.41 -10.16 -20.89
CA LEU A 199 -12.47 -9.64 -21.87
C LEU A 199 -10.99 -9.83 -21.47
N TYR A 200 -10.68 -9.75 -20.18
CA TYR A 200 -9.27 -9.70 -19.73
C TYR A 200 -8.74 -11.04 -19.26
N GLU A 201 -9.44 -11.75 -18.40
CA GLU A 201 -8.91 -12.93 -17.73
C GLU A 201 -8.42 -14.05 -18.68
N PRO A 202 -9.09 -14.34 -19.84
CA PRO A 202 -8.57 -15.30 -20.81
C PRO A 202 -7.21 -14.92 -21.40
N LEU A 203 -6.90 -13.63 -21.47
CA LEU A 203 -5.64 -13.10 -22.00
C LEU A 203 -4.57 -12.88 -20.90
N TRP A 204 -4.90 -13.12 -19.63
CA TRP A 204 -4.09 -12.76 -18.47
C TRP A 204 -3.08 -13.86 -18.10
N ASN A 205 -2.21 -14.20 -19.06
CA ASN A 205 -1.25 -15.29 -18.91
C ASN A 205 -0.07 -15.18 -19.90
N ALA A 206 0.92 -16.04 -19.74
CA ALA A 206 2.13 -16.09 -20.54
C ALA A 206 1.92 -16.29 -22.06
N ASN A 207 0.77 -16.75 -22.50
CA ASN A 207 0.50 -16.89 -23.94
C ASN A 207 0.29 -15.53 -24.62
N TYR A 208 -0.25 -14.55 -23.90
CA TYR A 208 -0.66 -13.26 -24.46
C TYR A 208 0.10 -12.06 -23.88
N ILE A 209 0.59 -12.13 -22.63
CA ILE A 209 1.32 -11.04 -21.99
C ILE A 209 2.82 -11.20 -22.26
N ASP A 210 3.45 -10.12 -22.71
CA ASP A 210 4.89 -10.05 -22.93
C ASP A 210 5.63 -9.70 -21.63
N HIS A 211 5.17 -8.67 -20.92
CA HIS A 211 5.73 -8.29 -19.61
C HIS A 211 4.74 -7.43 -18.82
N VAL A 212 5.03 -7.28 -17.55
CA VAL A 212 4.31 -6.40 -16.62
C VAL A 212 5.29 -5.41 -16.02
N GLN A 213 4.86 -4.15 -15.88
CA GLN A 213 5.61 -3.12 -15.14
C GLN A 213 4.78 -2.64 -13.96
N ILE A 214 5.41 -2.50 -12.80
CA ILE A 214 4.79 -1.93 -11.59
C ILE A 214 5.69 -0.78 -11.15
N THR A 215 5.20 0.44 -11.27
CA THR A 215 5.92 1.66 -10.89
C THR A 215 5.22 2.31 -9.71
N VAL A 216 5.97 2.61 -8.65
CA VAL A 216 5.52 3.44 -7.53
C VAL A 216 6.56 4.54 -7.30
N ALA A 217 6.30 5.71 -7.84
CA ALA A 217 7.18 6.86 -7.82
C ALA A 217 6.72 7.92 -6.81
N GLU A 218 7.64 8.46 -6.04
CA GLU A 218 7.42 9.55 -5.10
C GLU A 218 8.27 10.77 -5.50
N SER A 219 7.65 11.95 -5.57
CA SER A 219 8.35 13.21 -5.82
C SER A 219 8.98 13.82 -4.56
N VAL A 220 8.58 13.33 -3.38
CA VAL A 220 9.05 13.78 -2.05
C VAL A 220 10.34 13.08 -1.63
N GLY A 221 11.10 13.72 -0.72
CA GLY A 221 12.30 13.15 -0.08
C GLY A 221 11.99 12.51 1.27
N LEU A 222 12.85 12.78 2.26
CA LEU A 222 12.75 12.19 3.61
C LEU A 222 11.70 12.86 4.50
N GLU A 223 11.38 14.13 4.26
CA GLU A 223 10.37 14.90 5.00
C GLU A 223 10.47 14.78 6.53
N GLY A 224 11.67 14.93 7.08
CA GLY A 224 11.94 14.86 8.51
C GLY A 224 12.03 13.45 9.11
N ARG A 225 11.87 12.37 8.30
CA ARG A 225 11.97 10.97 8.75
C ARG A 225 13.30 10.30 8.40
N ALA A 226 14.37 11.08 8.31
CA ALA A 226 15.69 10.62 7.89
C ALA A 226 16.17 9.38 8.68
N GLY A 227 16.11 9.42 10.01
CA GLY A 227 16.60 8.33 10.86
C GLY A 227 15.83 7.02 10.69
N TYR A 228 14.52 7.08 10.42
CA TYR A 228 13.74 5.88 10.10
C TYR A 228 14.11 5.34 8.71
N TYR A 229 14.09 6.22 7.72
CA TYR A 229 14.27 5.79 6.33
C TYR A 229 15.67 5.21 6.07
N ASP A 230 16.68 5.74 6.73
CA ASP A 230 18.06 5.25 6.59
C ASP A 230 18.25 3.82 7.08
N THR A 231 17.39 3.36 7.98
CA THR A 231 17.35 1.97 8.44
C THR A 231 16.47 1.06 7.58
N ALA A 232 15.54 1.62 6.81
CA ALA A 232 14.58 0.87 6.01
C ALA A 232 15.04 0.72 4.55
N GLY A 233 15.24 1.82 3.85
CA GLY A 233 15.46 1.84 2.40
C GLY A 233 14.20 1.56 1.58
N ALA A 234 14.29 1.77 0.27
CA ALA A 234 13.15 1.60 -0.65
C ALA A 234 12.66 0.15 -0.73
N LEU A 235 13.56 -0.83 -0.60
CA LEU A 235 13.19 -2.24 -0.69
C LEU A 235 12.27 -2.67 0.47
N ARG A 236 12.61 -2.29 1.71
CA ARG A 236 11.79 -2.60 2.88
C ARG A 236 10.54 -1.73 2.97
N ASP A 237 10.69 -0.42 2.67
CA ASP A 237 9.59 0.53 2.85
C ASP A 237 8.47 0.37 1.81
N MET A 238 8.81 -0.03 0.57
CA MET A 238 7.87 -0.07 -0.55
C MET A 238 7.71 -1.45 -1.18
N VAL A 239 8.81 -2.18 -1.43
CA VAL A 239 8.72 -3.43 -2.19
C VAL A 239 8.18 -4.56 -1.34
N GLN A 240 8.70 -4.76 -0.13
CA GLN A 240 8.34 -5.86 0.77
C GLN A 240 6.84 -5.92 1.12
N ASN A 241 6.18 -4.79 1.02
CA ASN A 241 4.76 -4.62 1.34
C ASN A 241 3.95 -4.23 0.10
N HIS A 242 3.76 -2.96 -0.14
CA HIS A 242 2.84 -2.39 -1.15
C HIS A 242 3.02 -2.99 -2.54
N ILE A 243 4.27 -3.04 -3.03
CA ILE A 243 4.52 -3.48 -4.42
C ILE A 243 4.33 -4.99 -4.56
N LEU A 244 4.73 -5.79 -3.57
CA LEU A 244 4.44 -7.22 -3.58
C LEU A 244 2.94 -7.51 -3.48
N GLN A 245 2.16 -6.70 -2.76
CA GLN A 245 0.70 -6.82 -2.77
C GLN A 245 0.10 -6.48 -4.14
N LEU A 246 0.56 -5.41 -4.80
CA LEU A 246 0.16 -5.08 -6.17
C LEU A 246 0.52 -6.19 -7.15
N LEU A 247 1.72 -6.75 -7.03
CA LEU A 247 2.17 -7.90 -7.84
C LEU A 247 1.27 -9.12 -7.60
N CYS A 248 0.93 -9.42 -6.35
CA CYS A 248 0.03 -10.53 -6.03
C CYS A 248 -1.35 -10.37 -6.66
N LEU A 249 -1.98 -9.20 -6.51
CA LEU A 249 -3.30 -8.93 -7.10
C LEU A 249 -3.27 -8.96 -8.64
N THR A 250 -2.13 -8.55 -9.23
CA THR A 250 -1.93 -8.63 -10.68
C THR A 250 -1.75 -10.07 -11.15
N ALA A 251 -1.03 -10.90 -10.38
CA ALA A 251 -0.56 -12.20 -10.86
C ALA A 251 -1.36 -13.40 -10.32
N MET A 252 -2.21 -13.23 -9.30
CA MET A 252 -2.94 -14.33 -8.67
C MET A 252 -3.93 -15.00 -9.62
N GLU A 253 -4.27 -16.26 -9.35
CA GLU A 253 -5.38 -16.95 -10.00
C GLU A 253 -6.72 -16.34 -9.57
N VAL A 254 -7.78 -16.67 -10.30
CA VAL A 254 -9.14 -16.28 -9.90
C VAL A 254 -9.50 -17.00 -8.60
N PRO A 255 -9.78 -16.29 -7.51
CA PRO A 255 -10.16 -16.94 -6.26
C PRO A 255 -11.53 -17.62 -6.40
N SER A 256 -11.78 -18.67 -5.62
CA SER A 256 -13.05 -19.40 -5.65
C SER A 256 -14.25 -18.55 -5.19
N SER A 257 -13.99 -17.53 -4.39
CA SER A 257 -14.97 -16.54 -3.90
C SER A 257 -14.25 -15.26 -3.49
N MET A 258 -15.00 -14.21 -3.16
CA MET A 258 -14.44 -12.97 -2.57
C MET A 258 -14.23 -13.07 -1.06
N ASP A 259 -14.29 -14.26 -0.48
CA ASP A 259 -13.96 -14.49 0.92
C ASP A 259 -12.48 -14.22 1.19
N SER A 260 -12.18 -13.69 2.37
CA SER A 260 -10.83 -13.24 2.69
C SER A 260 -9.78 -14.36 2.59
N GLU A 261 -10.11 -15.59 2.99
CA GLU A 261 -9.18 -16.72 2.89
C GLU A 261 -8.90 -17.10 1.44
N ALA A 262 -9.94 -17.17 0.59
CA ALA A 262 -9.78 -17.51 -0.82
C ALA A 262 -8.88 -16.50 -1.55
N VAL A 263 -9.07 -15.21 -1.32
CA VAL A 263 -8.23 -14.15 -1.93
C VAL A 263 -6.79 -14.20 -1.40
N ARG A 264 -6.61 -14.35 -0.07
CA ARG A 264 -5.26 -14.40 0.55
C ARG A 264 -4.49 -15.66 0.16
N ASP A 265 -5.17 -16.79 -0.03
CA ASP A 265 -4.52 -18.02 -0.52
C ASP A 265 -3.96 -17.85 -1.93
N GLU A 266 -4.69 -17.19 -2.84
CA GLU A 266 -4.20 -16.94 -4.19
C GLU A 266 -3.01 -15.95 -4.18
N LYS A 267 -3.02 -14.91 -3.36
CA LYS A 267 -1.87 -14.01 -3.17
C LYS A 267 -0.64 -14.77 -2.65
N LEU A 268 -0.83 -15.63 -1.66
CA LEU A 268 0.25 -16.44 -1.09
C LEU A 268 0.90 -17.36 -2.12
N LYS A 269 0.12 -17.97 -3.01
CA LYS A 269 0.65 -18.82 -4.10
C LYS A 269 1.60 -18.03 -5.00
N VAL A 270 1.28 -16.77 -5.30
CA VAL A 270 2.16 -15.89 -6.09
C VAL A 270 3.48 -15.65 -5.36
N LEU A 271 3.44 -15.26 -4.08
CA LEU A 271 4.65 -15.00 -3.29
C LEU A 271 5.56 -16.23 -3.21
N ARG A 272 4.98 -17.41 -3.05
CA ARG A 272 5.72 -18.69 -3.01
C ARG A 272 6.28 -19.11 -4.36
N ALA A 273 5.70 -18.63 -5.46
CA ALA A 273 6.15 -18.91 -6.82
C ALA A 273 7.20 -17.90 -7.33
N LEU A 274 7.49 -16.83 -6.61
CA LEU A 274 8.52 -15.87 -6.98
C LEU A 274 9.88 -16.58 -7.06
N LYS A 275 10.57 -16.39 -8.18
CA LYS A 275 11.93 -16.92 -8.37
C LYS A 275 12.89 -16.26 -7.38
N PRO A 276 13.66 -17.04 -6.63
CA PRO A 276 14.59 -16.49 -5.66
C PRO A 276 15.65 -15.60 -6.30
N LEU A 277 15.87 -14.42 -5.70
CA LEU A 277 16.98 -13.53 -6.00
C LEU A 277 17.98 -13.60 -4.84
N ASN A 278 19.24 -13.84 -5.14
CA ASN A 278 20.31 -14.00 -4.16
C ASN A 278 21.66 -13.57 -4.74
N ALA A 279 22.76 -13.79 -4.05
CA ALA A 279 24.09 -13.37 -4.47
C ALA A 279 24.50 -13.85 -5.89
N SER A 280 23.91 -14.94 -6.41
CA SER A 280 24.26 -15.46 -7.75
C SER A 280 23.61 -14.70 -8.90
N ASN A 281 22.51 -13.96 -8.67
CA ASN A 281 21.74 -13.31 -9.73
C ASN A 281 21.25 -11.87 -9.38
N VAL A 282 21.48 -11.41 -8.17
CA VAL A 282 20.97 -10.13 -7.70
C VAL A 282 21.48 -8.92 -8.50
N GLU A 283 22.76 -8.93 -8.92
CA GLU A 283 23.36 -7.85 -9.71
C GLU A 283 22.76 -7.74 -11.12
N GLN A 284 22.31 -8.86 -11.67
CA GLN A 284 21.68 -8.90 -13.00
C GLN A 284 20.19 -8.52 -12.94
N ALA A 285 19.53 -8.81 -11.81
CA ALA A 285 18.11 -8.68 -11.64
C ALA A 285 17.70 -7.41 -10.86
N THR A 286 18.65 -6.69 -10.24
CA THR A 286 18.31 -5.53 -9.40
C THR A 286 19.25 -4.36 -9.64
N VAL A 287 18.68 -3.15 -9.41
CA VAL A 287 19.43 -1.90 -9.37
C VAL A 287 19.06 -1.16 -8.09
N ARG A 288 20.05 -0.72 -7.32
CA ARG A 288 19.89 0.15 -6.16
C ARG A 288 20.31 1.56 -6.51
N GLY A 289 19.51 2.56 -6.10
CA GLY A 289 19.83 3.96 -6.37
C GLY A 289 19.74 4.85 -5.13
N GLN A 290 20.43 5.99 -5.16
CA GLN A 290 20.32 7.01 -4.13
C GLN A 290 20.31 8.39 -4.79
N TYR A 291 19.32 9.25 -4.44
CA TYR A 291 19.22 10.55 -5.09
C TYR A 291 20.31 11.52 -4.62
N ARG A 292 20.81 12.28 -5.57
CA ARG A 292 21.70 13.43 -5.39
C ARG A 292 20.89 14.72 -5.53
N ALA A 293 21.47 15.83 -5.15
CA ALA A 293 20.87 17.13 -5.38
C ALA A 293 20.39 17.30 -6.84
N GLY A 294 19.28 17.99 -7.03
CA GLY A 294 18.65 18.19 -8.32
C GLY A 294 17.55 19.23 -8.23
N ALA A 295 16.52 19.08 -9.06
CA ALA A 295 15.36 19.95 -9.07
C ALA A 295 14.06 19.14 -9.04
N SER A 296 13.06 19.65 -8.35
CA SER A 296 11.67 19.18 -8.37
C SER A 296 10.80 20.35 -8.84
N GLY A 297 9.55 20.13 -9.21
CA GLY A 297 8.66 21.17 -9.72
C GLY A 297 8.60 22.47 -8.89
N SER A 298 8.98 22.41 -7.61
CA SER A 298 9.05 23.56 -6.67
C SER A 298 10.43 24.22 -6.58
N GLY A 299 11.45 23.73 -7.31
CA GLY A 299 12.81 24.30 -7.31
C GLY A 299 13.92 23.31 -6.94
N PRO A 300 15.13 23.82 -6.58
CA PRO A 300 16.25 22.96 -6.22
C PRO A 300 15.98 22.19 -4.93
N VAL A 301 16.42 20.94 -4.90
CA VAL A 301 16.26 20.03 -3.75
C VAL A 301 17.60 19.40 -3.37
N LYS A 302 17.77 19.14 -2.07
CA LYS A 302 18.96 18.50 -1.52
C LYS A 302 19.08 17.05 -1.96
N GLY A 303 20.31 16.53 -2.00
CA GLY A 303 20.58 15.12 -2.11
C GLY A 303 20.33 14.37 -0.79
N TYR A 304 20.26 13.05 -0.88
CA TYR A 304 19.94 12.18 0.26
C TYR A 304 20.91 12.37 1.44
N LEU A 305 22.21 12.37 1.15
CA LEU A 305 23.24 12.56 2.19
C LEU A 305 23.22 13.96 2.81
N GLU A 306 22.78 14.97 2.04
CA GLU A 306 22.60 16.32 2.56
C GLU A 306 21.34 16.42 3.46
N GLU A 307 20.30 15.64 3.17
CA GLU A 307 19.11 15.52 4.03
C GLU A 307 19.41 14.71 5.31
N LEU A 308 20.45 13.85 5.31
CA LEU A 308 21.02 13.17 6.48
C LEU A 308 22.07 14.00 7.24
N GLU A 309 22.12 15.32 7.02
CA GLU A 309 23.07 16.25 7.67
C GLU A 309 24.54 15.86 7.46
N GLY A 310 24.87 15.32 6.29
CA GLY A 310 26.23 14.98 5.89
C GLY A 310 26.70 13.61 6.35
N GLY A 311 25.80 12.73 6.75
CA GLY A 311 26.10 11.33 7.06
C GLY A 311 26.60 10.53 5.86
N VAL A 312 27.26 9.40 6.13
CA VAL A 312 27.57 8.38 5.12
C VAL A 312 26.52 7.29 5.18
N SER A 313 25.88 6.99 4.06
CA SER A 313 24.88 5.94 3.98
C SER A 313 24.89 5.25 2.62
N ASN A 314 24.74 3.92 2.65
CA ASN A 314 24.51 3.07 1.47
C ASN A 314 23.04 2.64 1.33
N THR A 315 22.13 3.30 2.04
CA THR A 315 20.70 3.00 1.97
C THR A 315 20.14 3.45 0.61
N GLU A 316 19.45 2.56 -0.05
CA GLU A 316 18.83 2.85 -1.34
C GLU A 316 17.53 3.66 -1.16
N THR A 317 17.42 4.71 -1.96
CA THR A 317 16.20 5.52 -2.09
C THR A 317 15.44 5.21 -3.37
N PHE A 318 15.99 4.32 -4.18
CA PHE A 318 15.44 3.78 -5.42
C PHE A 318 15.81 2.32 -5.57
N VAL A 319 14.86 1.53 -6.04
CA VAL A 319 15.07 0.13 -6.42
C VAL A 319 14.37 -0.15 -7.73
N ALA A 320 15.07 -0.83 -8.65
CA ALA A 320 14.45 -1.51 -9.78
C ALA A 320 14.75 -3.01 -9.72
N ILE A 321 13.77 -3.84 -10.00
CA ILE A 321 13.86 -5.30 -9.91
C ILE A 321 13.19 -5.94 -11.14
N LYS A 322 13.87 -6.90 -11.77
CA LYS A 322 13.27 -7.86 -12.67
C LYS A 322 12.90 -9.10 -11.88
N ALA A 323 11.60 -9.26 -11.57
CA ALA A 323 11.06 -10.43 -10.89
C ALA A 323 10.49 -11.43 -11.92
N GLU A 324 10.52 -12.71 -11.58
CA GLU A 324 9.92 -13.81 -12.37
C GLU A 324 9.06 -14.66 -11.45
N ILE A 325 7.94 -15.17 -11.98
CA ILE A 325 7.01 -16.03 -11.24
C ILE A 325 7.03 -17.42 -11.89
N ASN A 326 7.49 -18.41 -11.13
CA ASN A 326 7.65 -19.78 -11.58
C ASN A 326 6.35 -20.58 -11.41
N ASN A 327 5.34 -20.26 -12.21
CA ASN A 327 4.11 -21.02 -12.31
C ASN A 327 3.62 -21.12 -13.77
N TRP A 328 2.60 -21.91 -14.02
CA TRP A 328 2.08 -22.15 -15.38
C TRP A 328 1.53 -20.89 -16.03
N ARG A 329 0.95 -19.98 -15.24
CA ARG A 329 0.37 -18.74 -15.76
C ARG A 329 1.43 -17.76 -16.26
N TRP A 330 2.58 -17.68 -15.58
CA TRP A 330 3.54 -16.58 -15.74
C TRP A 330 4.94 -17.00 -16.17
N ALA A 331 5.21 -18.31 -16.36
CA ALA A 331 6.53 -18.76 -16.76
C ALA A 331 7.01 -18.03 -18.03
N GLY A 332 8.19 -17.37 -17.94
CA GLY A 332 8.78 -16.60 -19.02
C GLY A 332 8.28 -15.16 -19.18
N VAL A 333 7.33 -14.70 -18.35
CA VAL A 333 6.87 -13.30 -18.33
C VAL A 333 7.62 -12.55 -17.23
N PRO A 334 8.49 -11.59 -17.54
CA PRO A 334 9.13 -10.77 -16.52
C PRO A 334 8.17 -9.70 -15.95
N PHE A 335 8.30 -9.47 -14.65
CA PHE A 335 7.68 -8.39 -13.91
C PHE A 335 8.76 -7.38 -13.56
N TYR A 336 8.72 -6.21 -14.18
CA TYR A 336 9.64 -5.11 -13.89
C TYR A 336 9.02 -4.22 -12.82
N ILE A 337 9.70 -4.10 -11.71
CA ILE A 337 9.28 -3.31 -10.56
C ILE A 337 10.24 -2.15 -10.41
N ARG A 338 9.72 -0.92 -10.20
CA ARG A 338 10.56 0.19 -9.76
C ARG A 338 9.82 1.06 -8.73
N THR A 339 10.59 1.56 -7.78
CA THR A 339 10.14 2.54 -6.81
C THR A 339 11.28 3.44 -6.40
N GLY A 340 10.98 4.66 -6.02
CA GLY A 340 12.00 5.58 -5.51
C GLY A 340 11.43 6.92 -5.08
N LYS A 341 12.27 7.65 -4.33
CA LYS A 341 12.02 9.01 -3.87
C LYS A 341 12.66 10.04 -4.81
N ARG A 342 12.17 11.29 -4.77
CA ARG A 342 12.67 12.37 -5.62
C ARG A 342 12.68 12.01 -7.10
N LEU A 343 11.73 11.18 -7.55
CA LEU A 343 11.51 10.89 -8.96
C LEU A 343 10.79 12.06 -9.66
N THR A 344 10.63 11.98 -10.97
CA THR A 344 10.07 13.05 -11.82
C THR A 344 8.69 13.51 -11.36
N GLY A 345 7.87 12.59 -10.86
CA GLY A 345 6.53 12.88 -10.38
C GLY A 345 6.03 11.85 -9.36
N ARG A 346 4.89 12.15 -8.75
CA ARG A 346 4.18 11.17 -7.93
C ARG A 346 3.28 10.33 -8.84
N MET A 347 3.62 9.04 -8.99
CA MET A 347 2.88 8.12 -9.85
C MET A 347 2.86 6.72 -9.26
N SER A 348 1.73 6.06 -9.34
CA SER A 348 1.64 4.62 -9.09
C SER A 348 0.79 4.00 -10.20
N GLU A 349 1.37 3.04 -10.92
CA GLU A 349 0.69 2.37 -12.04
C GLU A 349 1.13 0.93 -12.21
N ILE A 350 0.28 0.16 -12.87
CA ILE A 350 0.56 -1.17 -13.37
C ILE A 350 0.35 -1.15 -14.89
N VAL A 351 1.37 -1.51 -15.66
CA VAL A 351 1.32 -1.58 -17.12
C VAL A 351 1.44 -3.02 -17.57
N ILE A 352 0.41 -3.50 -18.23
CA ILE A 352 0.37 -4.82 -18.87
C ILE A 352 0.64 -4.63 -20.35
N THR A 353 1.76 -5.12 -20.85
CA THR A 353 2.10 -5.10 -22.28
C THR A 353 1.82 -6.47 -22.87
N PHE A 354 0.95 -6.51 -23.86
CA PHE A 354 0.62 -7.73 -24.58
C PHE A 354 1.70 -8.08 -25.60
N LYS A 355 1.78 -9.35 -25.98
CA LYS A 355 2.66 -9.79 -27.06
C LYS A 355 2.26 -9.12 -28.38
N PRO A 356 3.22 -8.86 -29.27
CA PRO A 356 2.90 -8.37 -30.60
C PRO A 356 2.01 -9.37 -31.35
N ILE A 357 1.30 -8.89 -32.35
CA ILE A 357 0.52 -9.76 -33.24
C ILE A 357 1.46 -10.78 -33.90
N PRO A 358 1.03 -12.05 -34.07
CA PRO A 358 1.92 -13.12 -34.54
C PRO A 358 2.28 -12.97 -36.04
N HIS A 359 1.45 -12.28 -36.81
CA HIS A 359 1.67 -12.01 -38.22
C HIS A 359 1.00 -10.69 -38.63
N ALA A 360 1.77 -9.79 -39.23
CA ALA A 360 1.23 -8.54 -39.77
C ALA A 360 0.76 -8.75 -41.22
N ILE A 361 -0.52 -8.49 -41.46
CA ILE A 361 -1.13 -8.50 -42.82
C ILE A 361 -1.03 -7.14 -43.51
N PHE A 362 -0.54 -6.12 -42.77
CA PHE A 362 -0.38 -4.76 -43.25
C PHE A 362 1.02 -4.59 -43.84
N ASP A 363 1.13 -3.85 -44.92
CA ASP A 363 2.41 -3.51 -45.54
C ASP A 363 3.18 -2.44 -44.72
N GLN A 364 4.42 -2.18 -45.10
CA GLN A 364 5.27 -1.19 -44.42
C GLN A 364 4.70 0.24 -44.47
N ALA A 365 3.88 0.55 -45.48
CA ALA A 365 3.24 1.86 -45.62
C ALA A 365 2.16 2.09 -44.54
N ALA A 366 1.65 1.04 -43.92
CA ALA A 366 0.72 1.13 -42.78
C ALA A 366 1.36 1.71 -41.51
N GLY A 367 2.68 1.76 -41.44
CA GLY A 367 3.43 2.24 -40.27
C GLY A 367 3.77 1.12 -39.27
N ARG A 368 4.36 1.52 -38.14
CA ARG A 368 4.75 0.59 -37.06
C ARG A 368 3.51 0.12 -36.30
N ILE A 369 3.36 -1.19 -36.16
CA ILE A 369 2.36 -1.81 -35.29
C ILE A 369 2.94 -1.95 -33.89
N ASN A 370 2.37 -1.24 -32.93
CA ASN A 370 2.78 -1.30 -31.54
C ASN A 370 2.00 -2.40 -30.80
N ALA A 371 2.63 -3.01 -29.82
CA ALA A 371 1.95 -3.92 -28.90
C ALA A 371 0.84 -3.18 -28.13
N ASN A 372 -0.27 -3.87 -27.89
CA ASN A 372 -1.32 -3.30 -27.06
C ASN A 372 -0.87 -3.23 -25.60
N GLN A 373 -1.35 -2.20 -24.90
CA GLN A 373 -1.06 -1.99 -23.48
C GLN A 373 -2.35 -1.72 -22.71
N LEU A 374 -2.41 -2.25 -21.51
CA LEU A 374 -3.41 -1.89 -20.50
C LEU A 374 -2.67 -1.23 -19.34
N ILE A 375 -2.97 0.04 -19.09
CA ILE A 375 -2.35 0.86 -18.05
C ILE A 375 -3.39 1.09 -16.97
N ILE A 376 -3.11 0.62 -15.76
CA ILE A 376 -3.96 0.78 -14.58
C ILE A 376 -3.31 1.83 -13.70
N ARG A 377 -3.88 3.03 -13.70
CA ARG A 377 -3.39 4.16 -12.91
C ARG A 377 -3.98 4.09 -11.50
N LEU A 378 -3.13 3.99 -10.51
CA LEU A 378 -3.50 3.92 -9.09
C LEU A 378 -3.43 5.27 -8.39
N GLN A 379 -2.60 6.18 -8.91
CA GLN A 379 -2.48 7.61 -8.53
C GLN A 379 -1.48 8.34 -9.43
N PRO A 380 -1.59 9.68 -9.65
CA PRO A 380 -2.83 10.44 -9.52
C PRO A 380 -3.84 10.01 -10.59
N ASP A 381 -4.93 10.68 -10.80
CA ASP A 381 -5.86 10.47 -11.92
C ASP A 381 -6.24 8.99 -12.14
N GLU A 382 -6.79 8.42 -11.08
CA GLU A 382 -7.16 7.00 -11.01
C GLU A 382 -8.02 6.55 -12.19
N GLY A 383 -7.64 5.43 -12.81
CA GLY A 383 -8.37 4.96 -14.00
C GLY A 383 -7.68 3.85 -14.76
N VAL A 384 -8.23 3.53 -15.91
CA VAL A 384 -7.72 2.51 -16.84
C VAL A 384 -7.59 3.10 -18.24
N LYS A 385 -6.39 2.96 -18.84
CA LYS A 385 -6.11 3.38 -20.20
C LYS A 385 -5.71 2.16 -21.02
N GLN A 386 -6.37 1.93 -22.17
CA GLN A 386 -6.06 0.84 -23.09
C GLN A 386 -5.58 1.38 -24.43
N SER A 387 -4.38 1.03 -24.84
CA SER A 387 -3.80 1.41 -26.13
C SER A 387 -4.14 0.40 -27.21
N LEU A 388 -4.73 0.87 -28.34
CA LEU A 388 -5.17 0.06 -29.46
C LEU A 388 -4.69 0.65 -30.79
N MET A 389 -4.43 -0.22 -31.78
CA MET A 389 -4.14 0.21 -33.15
C MET A 389 -5.44 0.38 -33.91
N ILE A 390 -5.65 1.54 -34.51
CA ILE A 390 -6.81 1.83 -35.39
C ILE A 390 -6.34 2.43 -36.71
N LYS A 391 -7.19 2.38 -37.71
CA LYS A 391 -6.91 3.05 -39.00
C LYS A 391 -6.98 4.56 -38.84
N ASP A 392 -5.95 5.25 -39.34
CA ASP A 392 -5.93 6.73 -39.43
C ASP A 392 -7.03 7.21 -40.44
N PRO A 393 -7.85 8.20 -40.08
CA PRO A 393 -8.86 8.72 -41.00
C PRO A 393 -8.27 9.32 -42.26
N GLY A 394 -8.97 9.20 -43.39
CA GLY A 394 -8.62 9.86 -44.64
C GLY A 394 -8.31 8.90 -45.80
N PRO A 395 -8.04 9.46 -47.02
CA PRO A 395 -7.87 8.70 -48.25
C PRO A 395 -6.47 8.08 -48.42
N GLY A 396 -5.56 8.25 -47.48
CA GLY A 396 -4.16 7.83 -47.60
C GLY A 396 -3.88 6.32 -47.43
N GLY A 397 -4.84 5.45 -47.69
CA GLY A 397 -4.67 3.99 -47.55
C GLY A 397 -4.84 3.48 -46.14
N MET A 398 -4.32 2.28 -45.85
CA MET A 398 -4.43 1.61 -44.55
C MET A 398 -3.26 2.03 -43.64
N ARG A 399 -3.25 3.29 -43.23
CA ARG A 399 -2.29 3.75 -42.20
C ARG A 399 -2.83 3.50 -40.80
N LEU A 400 -1.99 2.93 -39.94
CA LEU A 400 -2.36 2.57 -38.56
C LEU A 400 -1.79 3.61 -37.58
N ARG A 401 -2.60 3.90 -36.56
CA ARG A 401 -2.26 4.82 -35.47
C ARG A 401 -2.58 4.21 -34.12
N ASN A 402 -1.71 4.41 -33.14
CA ASN A 402 -2.00 4.04 -31.76
C ASN A 402 -2.95 5.08 -31.15
N VAL A 403 -4.07 4.62 -30.59
CA VAL A 403 -5.09 5.44 -29.92
C VAL A 403 -5.45 4.79 -28.60
N SER A 404 -5.73 5.60 -27.59
CA SER A 404 -6.10 5.11 -26.27
C SER A 404 -7.58 5.30 -25.98
N LEU A 405 -8.18 4.26 -25.42
CA LEU A 405 -9.41 4.37 -24.65
C LEU A 405 -9.01 4.69 -23.20
N ASP A 406 -9.47 5.81 -22.69
CA ASP A 406 -9.15 6.28 -21.34
C ASP A 406 -10.42 6.39 -20.51
N MET A 407 -10.45 5.70 -19.37
CA MET A 407 -11.54 5.72 -18.42
C MET A 407 -11.02 6.25 -17.09
N SER A 408 -11.32 7.49 -16.77
CA SER A 408 -11.09 8.06 -15.44
C SER A 408 -12.21 7.66 -14.48
N PHE A 409 -11.87 7.17 -13.31
CA PHE A 409 -12.86 6.78 -12.30
C PHE A 409 -13.59 8.00 -11.72
N ALA A 410 -12.89 9.13 -11.56
CA ALA A 410 -13.50 10.37 -11.11
C ALA A 410 -14.61 10.85 -12.06
N GLN A 411 -14.40 10.72 -13.38
CA GLN A 411 -15.40 11.07 -14.39
C GLN A 411 -16.55 10.03 -14.46
N ALA A 412 -16.23 8.75 -14.30
CA ALA A 412 -17.21 7.68 -14.41
C ALA A 412 -18.20 7.66 -13.23
N PHE A 413 -17.74 7.95 -12.01
CA PHE A 413 -18.56 7.77 -10.81
C PHE A 413 -19.07 9.08 -10.21
N ASN A 414 -18.42 10.22 -10.47
CA ASN A 414 -18.78 11.55 -9.95
C ASN A 414 -19.07 11.53 -8.44
N VAL A 415 -18.30 10.79 -7.67
CA VAL A 415 -18.38 10.66 -6.20
C VAL A 415 -17.04 10.99 -5.56
N ARG A 416 -17.07 11.34 -4.28
CA ARG A 416 -15.85 11.51 -3.49
C ARG A 416 -15.06 10.19 -3.48
N ASN A 417 -13.76 10.25 -3.75
CA ASN A 417 -12.87 9.11 -3.57
C ASN A 417 -12.45 9.03 -2.09
N PRO A 418 -12.89 8.02 -1.32
CA PRO A 418 -12.56 7.92 0.09
C PRO A 418 -11.07 7.62 0.29
N ASP A 419 -10.52 8.08 1.42
CA ASP A 419 -9.17 7.67 1.83
C ASP A 419 -9.16 6.16 2.14
N ALA A 420 -8.04 5.49 1.85
CA ALA A 420 -7.90 4.06 2.10
C ALA A 420 -8.20 3.64 3.54
N TYR A 421 -7.87 4.51 4.51
CA TYR A 421 -8.16 4.25 5.93
C TYR A 421 -9.65 4.21 6.24
N GLU A 422 -10.48 4.99 5.55
CA GLU A 422 -11.93 4.96 5.76
C GLU A 422 -12.52 3.56 5.55
N ARG A 423 -12.06 2.89 4.51
CA ARG A 423 -12.46 1.52 4.19
C ARG A 423 -11.88 0.53 5.19
N LEU A 424 -10.57 0.59 5.41
CA LEU A 424 -9.86 -0.38 6.25
C LEU A 424 -10.36 -0.35 7.69
N LEU A 425 -10.61 0.83 8.28
CA LEU A 425 -11.13 0.94 9.66
C LEU A 425 -12.49 0.25 9.82
N MET A 426 -13.37 0.38 8.83
CA MET A 426 -14.70 -0.26 8.89
C MET A 426 -14.64 -1.76 8.58
N ASP A 427 -13.75 -2.20 7.70
CA ASP A 427 -13.53 -3.62 7.43
C ASP A 427 -12.98 -4.35 8.67
N VAL A 428 -12.19 -3.69 9.53
CA VAL A 428 -11.82 -4.21 10.86
C VAL A 428 -13.06 -4.48 11.70
N ILE A 429 -13.99 -3.53 11.80
CA ILE A 429 -15.22 -3.71 12.60
C ILE A 429 -16.09 -4.84 12.05
N ARG A 430 -16.16 -5.00 10.74
CA ARG A 430 -16.89 -6.06 10.03
C ARG A 430 -16.20 -7.42 10.06
N SER A 431 -15.00 -7.52 10.61
CA SER A 431 -14.17 -8.74 10.51
C SER A 431 -13.84 -9.16 9.06
N ASN A 432 -13.83 -8.20 8.12
CA ASN A 432 -13.47 -8.44 6.72
C ASN A 432 -11.96 -8.31 6.53
N GLN A 433 -11.25 -9.41 6.40
CA GLN A 433 -9.79 -9.44 6.28
C GLN A 433 -9.29 -9.47 4.82
N THR A 434 -10.14 -9.32 3.82
CA THR A 434 -9.78 -9.40 2.39
C THR A 434 -8.66 -8.42 2.00
N LEU A 435 -8.65 -7.22 2.61
CA LEU A 435 -7.69 -6.15 2.35
C LEU A 435 -6.55 -6.10 3.38
N PHE A 436 -6.37 -7.15 4.17
CA PHE A 436 -5.32 -7.23 5.20
C PHE A 436 -4.39 -8.41 4.93
N MET A 437 -3.11 -8.19 5.24
CA MET A 437 -2.10 -9.23 5.05
C MET A 437 -2.24 -10.33 6.10
N ARG A 438 -2.21 -11.58 5.66
CA ARG A 438 -2.12 -12.74 6.55
C ARG A 438 -0.67 -12.97 6.97
N ARG A 439 -0.47 -13.61 8.12
CA ARG A 439 0.85 -13.92 8.67
C ARG A 439 1.79 -14.54 7.65
N ASP A 440 1.34 -15.58 6.95
CA ASP A 440 2.15 -16.33 6.00
C ASP A 440 2.48 -15.55 4.71
N GLU A 441 1.64 -14.59 4.31
CA GLU A 441 1.96 -13.65 3.23
C GLU A 441 3.13 -12.75 3.61
N VAL A 442 3.10 -12.16 4.82
CA VAL A 442 4.21 -11.32 5.33
C VAL A 442 5.51 -12.11 5.41
N GLU A 443 5.44 -13.34 5.93
CA GLU A 443 6.60 -14.22 6.05
C GLU A 443 7.14 -14.65 4.66
N ALA A 444 6.25 -14.94 3.70
CA ALA A 444 6.65 -15.28 2.34
C ALA A 444 7.28 -14.09 1.60
N ALA A 445 6.76 -12.87 1.80
CA ALA A 445 7.34 -11.65 1.27
C ALA A 445 8.77 -11.43 1.80
N TRP A 446 8.98 -11.58 3.10
CA TRP A 446 10.34 -11.50 3.69
C TRP A 446 11.27 -12.61 3.21
N LYS A 447 10.79 -13.85 3.02
CA LYS A 447 11.58 -14.94 2.46
C LYS A 447 12.13 -14.63 1.06
N TRP A 448 11.42 -13.80 0.31
CA TRP A 448 11.89 -13.37 -1.00
C TRP A 448 12.80 -12.13 -0.93
N VAL A 449 12.52 -11.18 -0.04
CA VAL A 449 13.24 -9.90 0.08
C VAL A 449 14.58 -10.05 0.80
N ASP A 450 14.65 -10.81 1.89
CA ASP A 450 15.89 -10.96 2.68
C ASP A 450 17.09 -11.47 1.86
N PRO A 451 16.94 -12.47 0.97
CA PRO A 451 18.05 -12.89 0.12
C PRO A 451 18.55 -11.81 -0.84
N ILE A 452 17.70 -10.86 -1.26
CA ILE A 452 18.11 -9.72 -2.08
C ILE A 452 19.03 -8.81 -1.28
N LEU A 453 18.63 -8.44 -0.05
CA LEU A 453 19.43 -7.61 0.86
C LEU A 453 20.79 -8.25 1.14
N LYS A 454 20.79 -9.52 1.52
CA LYS A 454 22.02 -10.31 1.74
C LYS A 454 22.86 -10.44 0.49
N GLY A 455 22.21 -10.58 -0.68
CA GLY A 455 22.87 -10.61 -1.98
C GLY A 455 23.64 -9.32 -2.24
N TRP A 456 23.02 -8.16 -2.03
CA TRP A 456 23.68 -6.86 -2.17
C TRP A 456 24.89 -6.68 -1.25
N GLU A 457 24.80 -7.14 -0.02
CA GLU A 457 25.92 -7.14 0.93
C GLU A 457 27.04 -8.08 0.48
N THR A 458 26.69 -9.29 0.09
CA THR A 458 27.65 -10.33 -0.31
C THR A 458 28.41 -9.99 -1.59
N THR A 459 27.73 -9.41 -2.60
CA THR A 459 28.35 -9.01 -3.87
C THR A 459 29.02 -7.65 -3.80
N GLY A 460 28.74 -6.88 -2.75
CA GLY A 460 29.18 -5.50 -2.65
C GLY A 460 28.52 -4.55 -3.67
N GLN A 461 27.30 -4.90 -4.14
CA GLN A 461 26.59 -4.11 -5.15
C GLN A 461 26.41 -2.66 -4.68
N GLN A 462 27.02 -1.75 -5.41
CA GLN A 462 27.05 -0.34 -5.07
C GLN A 462 25.71 0.36 -5.33
N VAL A 463 25.40 1.35 -4.52
CA VAL A 463 24.27 2.26 -4.72
C VAL A 463 24.60 3.23 -5.85
N GLN A 464 23.77 3.30 -6.89
CA GLN A 464 23.97 4.16 -8.06
C GLN A 464 23.36 5.54 -7.80
N GLY A 465 24.12 6.61 -8.06
CA GLY A 465 23.62 7.97 -7.91
C GLY A 465 22.65 8.33 -9.04
N TYR A 466 21.53 8.99 -8.71
CA TYR A 466 20.65 9.63 -9.69
C TYR A 466 20.30 11.06 -9.27
N THR A 467 20.11 11.94 -10.23
CA THR A 467 19.70 13.32 -9.97
C THR A 467 18.24 13.37 -9.54
N ALA A 468 17.93 14.07 -8.45
CA ALA A 468 16.55 14.32 -8.05
C ALA A 468 15.75 14.99 -9.18
N GLY A 469 14.52 14.52 -9.41
CA GLY A 469 13.67 14.94 -10.54
C GLY A 469 13.83 14.09 -11.80
N THR A 470 14.61 13.00 -11.77
CA THR A 470 14.73 12.03 -12.88
C THR A 470 14.05 10.70 -12.53
N TRP A 471 13.95 9.78 -13.52
CA TRP A 471 13.37 8.45 -13.35
C TRP A 471 14.29 7.43 -12.66
N GLY A 472 15.30 7.88 -11.94
CA GLY A 472 16.25 7.01 -11.26
C GLY A 472 17.57 6.86 -12.02
N PRO A 473 18.44 5.93 -11.61
CA PRO A 473 19.73 5.71 -12.23
C PRO A 473 19.63 5.09 -13.62
N SER A 474 20.56 5.42 -14.54
CA SER A 474 20.60 4.89 -15.91
C SER A 474 20.70 3.36 -15.97
N GLN A 475 21.26 2.74 -14.95
CA GLN A 475 21.31 1.28 -14.84
C GLN A 475 19.91 0.66 -14.74
N ALA A 476 18.90 1.38 -14.22
CA ALA A 476 17.52 0.91 -14.20
C ALA A 476 16.89 0.89 -15.61
N ILE A 477 17.32 1.81 -16.49
CA ILE A 477 16.95 1.80 -17.90
C ILE A 477 17.62 0.58 -18.58
N ALA A 478 18.91 0.40 -18.36
CA ALA A 478 19.64 -0.75 -18.91
C ALA A 478 19.07 -2.12 -18.43
N LEU A 479 18.48 -2.19 -17.24
CA LEU A 479 17.89 -3.41 -16.71
C LEU A 479 16.76 -3.94 -17.60
N ILE A 480 15.87 -3.08 -18.05
CA ILE A 480 14.73 -3.47 -18.90
C ILE A 480 15.13 -3.51 -20.40
N GLU A 481 16.05 -2.65 -20.84
CA GLU A 481 16.51 -2.58 -22.23
C GLU A 481 17.34 -3.80 -22.66
N ARG A 482 18.03 -4.48 -21.74
CA ARG A 482 18.71 -5.78 -22.02
C ARG A 482 17.75 -6.84 -22.57
N ASP A 483 16.48 -6.74 -22.24
CA ASP A 483 15.44 -7.65 -22.72
C ASP A 483 14.69 -7.06 -23.95
N GLY A 484 15.18 -5.96 -24.54
CA GLY A 484 14.55 -5.28 -25.67
C GLY A 484 13.25 -4.55 -25.33
N ARG A 485 13.05 -4.16 -24.07
CA ARG A 485 11.86 -3.48 -23.56
C ARG A 485 12.22 -2.10 -23.01
N THR A 486 11.22 -1.26 -22.80
CA THR A 486 11.41 0.09 -22.25
C THR A 486 10.42 0.35 -21.13
N TRP A 487 10.82 1.17 -20.14
CA TRP A 487 9.90 1.65 -19.12
C TRP A 487 8.77 2.48 -19.72
N HIS A 488 7.60 2.36 -19.15
CA HIS A 488 6.51 3.27 -19.42
C HIS A 488 6.74 4.54 -18.58
N ASP A 489 6.92 5.66 -19.25
CA ASP A 489 7.32 6.95 -18.65
C ASP A 489 6.36 8.11 -19.01
N GLU A 490 5.11 7.82 -19.39
CA GLU A 490 4.08 8.84 -19.58
C GLU A 490 3.69 9.44 -18.21
N ILE A 491 3.75 10.79 -18.11
CA ILE A 491 3.29 11.58 -16.95
C ILE A 491 2.03 12.33 -17.35
#